data_40d4909ae7e9a87ae472da813a648f6b
#
_entry.id   40d4909ae7e9a87ae472da813a648f6b
#
_cell.length_a   1.000
_cell.length_b   1.000
_cell.length_c   1.000
_cell.angle_alpha   90.00
_cell.angle_beta   90.00
_cell.angle_gamma   90.00
#
_symmetry.space_group_name_H-M   'P 1'
#
loop_
_entity.id
_entity.type
_entity.pdbx_description
1 polymer ?
#
loop_
_entity_poly.entity_id
_entity_poly.type
_entity_poly.pdbx_seq_one_letter_code
_entity_poly.pdbx_strand_id
1 'polypeptide(L)'
;MAPSTVTKELPLAIPAPKLWAAIMDAQLLAKAVKPVVTSVEVEGRDGAIGSIRTVNFNAEIVGFPYIKEKVTILDESSMTIGASLIEGGYLGSQLKSHSATITVKPNGQGSVMVWVLTYEPLIENPNIDGIVEAFVKSFKAVEAYLQSTN
;
A
#
# COMPACT_ATOMS: atom_id res chain seq x y z
N MET A 1 12.84 -20.77 1.84
CA MET A 1 11.44 -21.18 1.74
C MET A 1 10.80 -20.57 0.51
N ALA A 2 9.83 -21.25 -0.06
CA ALA A 2 9.11 -20.74 -1.22
C ALA A 2 8.33 -19.49 -0.87
N PRO A 3 8.12 -18.55 -1.82
CA PRO A 3 7.26 -17.39 -1.61
C PRO A 3 5.84 -17.80 -1.27
N SER A 4 5.21 -17.02 -0.41
CA SER A 4 3.81 -17.18 -0.03
C SER A 4 3.02 -15.97 -0.52
N THR A 5 1.74 -16.17 -0.77
CA THR A 5 0.86 -15.13 -1.30
C THR A 5 -0.40 -15.02 -0.46
N VAL A 6 -0.79 -13.79 -0.16
CA VAL A 6 -2.06 -13.46 0.51
C VAL A 6 -2.83 -12.49 -0.38
N THR A 7 -4.11 -12.77 -0.59
CA THR A 7 -5.00 -11.89 -1.36
C THR A 7 -6.07 -11.33 -0.43
N LYS A 8 -6.29 -10.02 -0.52
CA LYS A 8 -7.36 -9.35 0.21
C LYS A 8 -8.18 -8.51 -0.76
N GLU A 9 -9.50 -8.69 -0.73
CA GLU A 9 -10.43 -7.85 -1.46
C GLU A 9 -11.06 -6.87 -0.48
N LEU A 10 -11.05 -5.60 -0.82
CA LEU A 10 -11.59 -4.55 0.05
C LEU A 10 -12.55 -3.68 -0.74
N PRO A 11 -13.88 -3.85 -0.52
CA PRO A 11 -14.85 -2.96 -1.15
C PRO A 11 -14.83 -1.58 -0.47
N LEU A 12 -14.88 -0.53 -1.29
CA LEU A 12 -14.87 0.85 -0.83
C LEU A 12 -15.97 1.64 -1.54
N ALA A 13 -16.56 2.59 -0.83
CA ALA A 13 -17.62 3.44 -1.35
C ALA A 13 -17.04 4.67 -2.08
N ILE A 14 -16.04 4.46 -2.91
CA ILE A 14 -15.36 5.49 -3.70
C ILE A 14 -15.33 4.99 -5.15
N PRO A 15 -15.74 5.82 -6.14
CA PRO A 15 -15.64 5.42 -7.54
C PRO A 15 -14.21 5.04 -7.93
N ALA A 16 -14.06 4.01 -8.75
CA ALA A 16 -12.76 3.47 -9.11
C ALA A 16 -11.77 4.53 -9.65
N PRO A 17 -12.17 5.44 -10.57
CA PRO A 17 -11.22 6.45 -11.05
C PRO A 17 -10.73 7.40 -9.95
N LYS A 18 -11.60 7.76 -9.01
CA LYS A 18 -11.23 8.64 -7.89
C LYS A 18 -10.27 7.94 -6.93
N LEU A 19 -10.52 6.67 -6.64
CA LEU A 19 -9.63 5.88 -5.78
C LEU A 19 -8.27 5.69 -6.46
N TRP A 20 -8.27 5.36 -7.76
CA TRP A 20 -7.02 5.21 -8.50
C TRP A 20 -6.18 6.48 -8.50
N ALA A 21 -6.81 7.64 -8.72
CA ALA A 21 -6.12 8.92 -8.66
C ALA A 21 -5.49 9.16 -7.29
N ALA A 22 -6.18 8.77 -6.21
CA ALA A 22 -5.65 8.89 -4.86
C ALA A 22 -4.43 7.98 -4.64
N ILE A 23 -4.50 6.74 -5.13
CA ILE A 23 -3.38 5.78 -5.02
C ILE A 23 -2.13 6.32 -5.72
N MET A 24 -2.31 7.02 -6.83
CA MET A 24 -1.21 7.58 -7.61
C MET A 24 -0.68 8.90 -7.03
N ASP A 25 -1.24 9.38 -5.93
CA ASP A 25 -0.86 10.64 -5.29
C ASP A 25 -0.34 10.39 -3.86
N ALA A 26 0.98 10.27 -3.74
CA ALA A 26 1.63 9.97 -2.46
C ALA A 26 1.31 10.99 -1.37
N GLN A 27 1.24 12.28 -1.72
CA GLN A 27 0.99 13.33 -0.73
C GLN A 27 -0.45 13.29 -0.22
N LEU A 28 -1.39 12.93 -1.08
CA LEU A 28 -2.78 12.74 -0.67
C LEU A 28 -2.89 11.57 0.29
N LEU A 29 -2.24 10.45 -0.03
CA LEU A 29 -2.23 9.27 0.86
C LEU A 29 -1.65 9.62 2.23
N ALA A 30 -0.56 10.40 2.26
CA ALA A 30 0.05 10.82 3.52
C ALA A 30 -0.93 11.63 4.38
N LYS A 31 -1.70 12.53 3.76
CA LYS A 31 -2.72 13.31 4.48
C LYS A 31 -3.85 12.43 4.99
N ALA A 32 -4.29 11.48 4.17
CA ALA A 32 -5.45 10.64 4.48
C ALA A 32 -5.20 9.70 5.68
N VAL A 33 -3.96 9.27 5.88
CA VAL A 33 -3.64 8.27 6.90
C VAL A 33 -2.90 8.83 8.12
N LYS A 34 -2.93 10.14 8.33
CA LYS A 34 -2.39 10.73 9.57
C LYS A 34 -3.19 10.22 10.77
N PRO A 35 -2.55 10.05 11.93
CA PRO A 35 -1.14 10.26 12.24
C PRO A 35 -0.23 9.05 12.04
N VAL A 36 -0.72 7.97 11.41
CA VAL A 36 0.04 6.74 11.19
C VAL A 36 1.25 7.03 10.29
N VAL A 37 1.01 7.73 9.19
CA VAL A 37 2.08 8.23 8.30
C VAL A 37 2.39 9.67 8.67
N THR A 38 3.68 9.98 8.87
CA THR A 38 4.11 11.33 9.19
C THR A 38 4.50 12.12 7.94
N SER A 39 5.08 11.47 6.94
CA SER A 39 5.45 12.09 5.67
C SER A 39 5.73 11.03 4.62
N VAL A 40 5.71 11.44 3.35
CA VAL A 40 6.11 10.59 2.22
C VAL A 40 7.08 11.40 1.35
N GLU A 41 8.19 10.77 0.97
CA GLU A 41 9.15 11.35 0.03
C GLU A 41 9.14 10.50 -1.23
N VAL A 42 9.23 11.16 -2.39
CA VAL A 42 9.20 10.48 -3.69
C VAL A 42 10.47 10.76 -4.46
N GLU A 43 11.11 9.71 -4.95
CA GLU A 43 12.23 9.80 -5.87
C GLU A 43 11.73 9.39 -7.26
N GLY A 44 11.98 10.24 -8.25
CA GLY A 44 11.45 10.05 -9.59
C GLY A 44 10.03 10.59 -9.72
N ARG A 45 9.35 10.17 -10.79
CA ARG A 45 7.95 10.58 -11.03
C ARG A 45 7.03 9.66 -10.24
N ASP A 46 6.21 10.24 -9.36
CA ASP A 46 5.33 9.46 -8.48
C ASP A 46 4.45 8.48 -9.26
N GLY A 47 4.49 7.22 -8.84
CA GLY A 47 3.73 6.14 -9.47
C GLY A 47 4.37 5.53 -10.71
N ALA A 48 5.39 6.15 -11.30
CA ALA A 48 6.06 5.60 -12.48
C ALA A 48 6.92 4.39 -12.10
N ILE A 49 7.08 3.46 -13.04
CA ILE A 49 7.97 2.31 -12.84
C ILE A 49 9.39 2.81 -12.53
N GLY A 50 9.99 2.27 -11.47
CA GLY A 50 11.29 2.66 -10.97
C GLY A 50 11.28 3.78 -9.95
N SER A 51 10.15 4.48 -9.78
CA SER A 51 10.04 5.50 -8.74
C SER A 51 10.04 4.85 -7.36
N ILE A 52 10.52 5.60 -6.36
CA ILE A 52 10.63 5.10 -4.99
C ILE A 52 9.84 6.03 -4.07
N ARG A 53 8.98 5.45 -3.26
CA ARG A 53 8.30 6.15 -2.18
C ARG A 53 8.95 5.74 -0.86
N THR A 54 9.39 6.73 -0.09
CA THR A 54 9.79 6.53 1.29
C THR A 54 8.63 6.97 2.17
N VAL A 55 8.00 6.03 2.84
CA VAL A 55 6.87 6.31 3.72
C VAL A 55 7.39 6.31 5.14
N ASN A 56 7.34 7.46 5.80
CA ASN A 56 7.75 7.61 7.19
C ASN A 56 6.56 7.46 8.10
N PHE A 57 6.71 6.63 9.12
CA PHE A 57 5.62 6.29 10.04
C PHE A 57 5.86 6.85 11.44
N ASN A 58 4.77 6.93 12.18
CA ASN A 58 4.86 7.04 13.63
C ASN A 58 5.22 5.65 14.16
N ALA A 59 6.48 5.45 14.54
CA ALA A 59 6.99 4.15 14.93
C ALA A 59 6.29 3.57 16.17
N GLU A 60 5.74 4.43 17.02
CA GLU A 60 4.98 3.99 18.20
C GLU A 60 3.67 3.30 17.79
N ILE A 61 3.11 3.66 16.62
CA ILE A 61 1.87 3.07 16.13
C ILE A 61 2.13 1.78 15.35
N VAL A 62 3.11 1.78 14.44
CA VAL A 62 3.32 0.66 13.52
C VAL A 62 4.50 -0.25 13.88
N GLY A 63 5.39 0.19 14.74
CA GLY A 63 6.51 -0.64 15.22
C GLY A 63 7.79 -0.51 14.40
N PHE A 64 7.82 0.30 13.35
CA PHE A 64 9.03 0.60 12.57
C PHE A 64 8.95 2.03 12.01
N PRO A 65 10.11 2.67 11.75
CA PRO A 65 10.11 4.10 11.40
C PRO A 65 9.75 4.41 9.95
N TYR A 66 10.01 3.51 9.02
CA TYR A 66 9.77 3.78 7.61
C TYR A 66 9.79 2.51 6.77
N ILE A 67 9.30 2.66 5.53
CA ILE A 67 9.51 1.70 4.45
C ILE A 67 9.95 2.48 3.20
N LYS A 68 10.73 1.81 2.35
CA LYS A 68 10.98 2.29 0.98
C LYS A 68 10.46 1.25 0.02
N GLU A 69 9.61 1.69 -0.89
CA GLU A 69 9.04 0.80 -1.89
C GLU A 69 9.30 1.35 -3.29
N LYS A 70 9.65 0.44 -4.20
CA LYS A 70 9.94 0.78 -5.58
C LYS A 70 8.83 0.22 -6.47
N VAL A 71 8.28 1.07 -7.32
CA VAL A 71 7.24 0.65 -8.27
C VAL A 71 7.86 -0.22 -9.34
N THR A 72 7.31 -1.42 -9.52
CA THR A 72 7.80 -2.42 -10.48
C THR A 72 6.77 -2.75 -11.55
N ILE A 73 5.49 -2.49 -11.27
CA ILE A 73 4.37 -2.76 -12.19
C ILE A 73 3.49 -1.53 -12.24
N LEU A 74 3.11 -1.12 -13.44
CA LEU A 74 2.11 -0.07 -13.64
C LEU A 74 1.33 -0.36 -14.90
N ASP A 75 0.02 -0.52 -14.77
CA ASP A 75 -0.91 -0.67 -15.88
C ASP A 75 -2.13 0.21 -15.60
N GLU A 76 -2.13 1.40 -16.19
CA GLU A 76 -3.20 2.36 -15.95
C GLU A 76 -4.54 1.91 -16.54
N SER A 77 -4.52 1.12 -17.63
CA SER A 77 -5.76 0.64 -18.25
C SER A 77 -6.54 -0.30 -17.34
N SER A 78 -5.86 -1.09 -16.52
CA SER A 78 -6.49 -1.99 -15.55
C SER A 78 -6.47 -1.43 -14.12
N MET A 79 -5.95 -0.22 -13.93
CA MET A 79 -5.76 0.40 -12.62
C MET A 79 -4.99 -0.52 -11.67
N THR A 80 -3.83 -0.99 -12.14
CA THR A 80 -2.96 -1.89 -11.38
C THR A 80 -1.60 -1.22 -11.14
N ILE A 81 -1.15 -1.24 -9.89
CA ILE A 81 0.20 -0.80 -9.52
C ILE A 81 0.80 -1.84 -8.58
N GLY A 82 2.07 -2.16 -8.80
CA GLY A 82 2.81 -3.06 -7.95
C GLY A 82 4.12 -2.43 -7.51
N ALA A 83 4.53 -2.75 -6.29
CA ALA A 83 5.77 -2.25 -5.71
C ALA A 83 6.41 -3.30 -4.83
N SER A 84 7.73 -3.25 -4.75
CA SER A 84 8.51 -4.11 -3.87
C SER A 84 9.15 -3.27 -2.78
N LEU A 85 9.10 -3.73 -1.55
CA LEU A 85 9.88 -3.13 -0.48
C LEU A 85 11.35 -3.36 -0.78
N ILE A 86 12.14 -2.30 -0.71
CA ILE A 86 13.59 -2.36 -0.86
C ILE A 86 14.32 -2.08 0.44
N GLU A 87 13.61 -1.50 1.42
CA GLU A 87 14.21 -1.17 2.71
C GLU A 87 13.12 -0.91 3.75
N GLY A 88 13.38 -1.22 5.00
CA GLY A 88 12.48 -0.92 6.11
C GLY A 88 11.39 -1.95 6.34
N GLY A 89 10.43 -1.59 7.18
CA GLY A 89 9.36 -2.50 7.59
C GLY A 89 9.91 -3.75 8.25
N TYR A 90 9.39 -4.90 7.85
CA TYR A 90 9.87 -6.19 8.36
C TYR A 90 10.99 -6.82 7.53
N LEU A 91 11.50 -6.11 6.49
CA LEU A 91 12.62 -6.64 5.71
C LEU A 91 13.86 -6.81 6.59
N GLY A 92 14.47 -7.99 6.51
CA GLY A 92 15.67 -8.32 7.28
C GLY A 92 15.41 -8.82 8.69
N SER A 93 14.18 -8.67 9.21
CA SER A 93 13.83 -9.19 10.54
C SER A 93 12.84 -10.35 10.47
N GLN A 94 11.71 -10.16 9.83
CA GLN A 94 10.69 -11.20 9.69
C GLN A 94 10.54 -11.69 8.26
N LEU A 95 10.86 -10.84 7.27
CA LEU A 95 10.69 -11.15 5.86
C LEU A 95 12.00 -10.97 5.10
N LYS A 96 12.23 -11.87 4.15
CA LYS A 96 13.32 -11.78 3.19
C LYS A 96 12.91 -10.91 2.01
N SER A 97 11.62 -10.99 1.63
CA SER A 97 11.06 -10.18 0.55
C SER A 97 9.62 -9.80 0.86
N HIS A 98 9.17 -8.69 0.28
CA HIS A 98 7.81 -8.19 0.42
C HIS A 98 7.49 -7.39 -0.82
N SER A 99 6.54 -7.86 -1.61
CA SER A 99 6.03 -7.12 -2.77
C SER A 99 4.51 -7.22 -2.79
N ALA A 100 3.85 -6.23 -3.36
CA ALA A 100 2.40 -6.24 -3.43
C ALA A 100 1.91 -5.57 -4.70
N THR A 101 0.76 -6.02 -5.18
CA THR A 101 0.04 -5.35 -6.25
C THR A 101 -1.32 -4.91 -5.74
N ILE A 102 -1.79 -3.79 -6.25
CA ILE A 102 -3.15 -3.30 -6.04
C ILE A 102 -3.80 -3.16 -7.40
N THR A 103 -4.99 -3.73 -7.56
CA THR A 103 -5.84 -3.51 -8.72
C THR A 103 -7.15 -2.91 -8.21
N VAL A 104 -7.57 -1.81 -8.81
CA VAL A 104 -8.85 -1.16 -8.49
C VAL A 104 -9.86 -1.56 -9.55
N LYS A 105 -10.96 -2.17 -9.12
CA LYS A 105 -12.04 -2.59 -10.02
C LYS A 105 -13.31 -1.80 -9.74
N PRO A 106 -14.03 -1.34 -10.77
CA PRO A 106 -15.33 -0.71 -10.57
C PRO A 106 -16.32 -1.70 -9.95
N ASN A 107 -17.17 -1.21 -9.05
CA ASN A 107 -18.21 -1.99 -8.41
C ASN A 107 -19.43 -1.08 -8.19
N GLY A 108 -20.31 -1.02 -9.18
CA GLY A 108 -21.41 -0.06 -9.16
C GLY A 108 -20.87 1.36 -9.12
N GLN A 109 -21.29 2.15 -8.12
CA GLN A 109 -20.80 3.51 -7.90
C GLN A 109 -19.55 3.54 -7.00
N GLY A 110 -19.14 2.41 -6.49
CA GLY A 110 -17.94 2.25 -5.67
C GLY A 110 -16.84 1.50 -6.40
N SER A 111 -15.99 0.84 -5.62
CA SER A 111 -14.87 0.06 -6.15
C SER A 111 -14.55 -1.11 -5.24
N VAL A 112 -13.75 -2.02 -5.76
CA VAL A 112 -13.11 -3.07 -4.96
C VAL A 112 -11.62 -3.00 -5.23
N MET A 113 -10.83 -2.89 -4.15
CA MET A 113 -9.38 -3.04 -4.24
C MET A 113 -9.04 -4.51 -4.09
N VAL A 114 -8.27 -5.04 -5.03
CA VAL A 114 -7.69 -6.37 -4.92
C VAL A 114 -6.22 -6.19 -4.62
N TRP A 115 -5.82 -6.58 -3.42
CA TRP A 115 -4.44 -6.46 -2.95
C TRP A 115 -3.83 -7.87 -2.85
N VAL A 116 -2.69 -8.04 -3.48
CA VAL A 116 -1.97 -9.31 -3.47
C VAL A 116 -0.58 -9.07 -2.91
N LEU A 117 -0.33 -9.64 -1.74
CA LEU A 117 0.98 -9.58 -1.08
C LEU A 117 1.72 -10.87 -1.35
N THR A 118 2.95 -10.76 -1.85
CA THR A 118 3.86 -11.89 -2.01
C THR A 118 5.08 -11.66 -1.12
N TYR A 119 5.44 -12.66 -0.34
CA TYR A 119 6.53 -12.52 0.62
C TYR A 119 7.29 -13.81 0.80
N GLU A 120 8.54 -13.69 1.24
CA GLU A 120 9.35 -14.83 1.69
C GLU A 120 9.65 -14.63 3.17
N PRO A 121 9.29 -15.59 4.04
CA PRO A 121 9.54 -15.44 5.48
C PRO A 121 10.99 -15.71 5.84
N LEU A 122 11.49 -15.00 6.86
CA LEU A 122 12.77 -15.29 7.52
C LEU A 122 12.55 -16.06 8.81
N ILE A 123 11.34 -15.99 9.37
CA ILE A 123 10.97 -16.65 10.64
C ILE A 123 9.72 -17.49 10.40
N GLU A 124 9.44 -18.41 11.30
CA GLU A 124 8.29 -19.33 11.16
C GLU A 124 6.94 -18.61 11.11
N ASN A 125 6.75 -17.60 11.92
CA ASN A 125 5.46 -16.92 12.05
C ASN A 125 5.61 -15.42 11.89
N PRO A 126 5.89 -14.92 10.66
CA PRO A 126 5.93 -13.48 10.44
C PRO A 126 4.55 -12.86 10.66
N ASN A 127 4.52 -11.59 11.06
CA ASN A 127 3.29 -10.89 11.39
C ASN A 127 2.53 -10.44 10.14
N ILE A 128 2.05 -11.40 9.34
CA ILE A 128 1.31 -11.11 8.11
C ILE A 128 -0.06 -10.53 8.42
N ASP A 129 -0.72 -11.02 9.47
CA ASP A 129 -2.02 -10.47 9.89
C ASP A 129 -1.93 -8.98 10.21
N GLY A 130 -0.83 -8.55 10.84
CA GLY A 130 -0.60 -7.13 11.12
C GLY A 130 -0.43 -6.31 9.84
N ILE A 131 0.23 -6.87 8.83
CA ILE A 131 0.38 -6.20 7.53
C ILE A 131 -0.98 -6.05 6.85
N VAL A 132 -1.79 -7.12 6.84
CA VAL A 132 -3.15 -7.10 6.26
C VAL A 132 -4.03 -6.07 6.97
N GLU A 133 -4.02 -6.06 8.31
CA GLU A 133 -4.78 -5.08 9.10
C GLU A 133 -4.37 -3.64 8.80
N ALA A 134 -3.06 -3.41 8.68
CA ALA A 134 -2.54 -2.07 8.37
C ALA A 134 -3.03 -1.61 6.99
N PHE A 135 -3.03 -2.50 6.01
CA PHE A 135 -3.57 -2.20 4.68
C PHE A 135 -5.05 -1.81 4.76
N VAL A 136 -5.86 -2.63 5.42
CA VAL A 136 -7.32 -2.37 5.54
C VAL A 136 -7.58 -1.05 6.25
N LYS A 137 -6.94 -0.82 7.39
CA LYS A 137 -7.11 0.42 8.16
C LYS A 137 -6.69 1.64 7.36
N SER A 138 -5.57 1.56 6.63
CA SER A 138 -5.07 2.66 5.82
C SER A 138 -6.07 3.04 4.72
N PHE A 139 -6.59 2.06 4.00
CA PHE A 139 -7.52 2.37 2.91
C PHE A 139 -8.93 2.70 3.39
N LYS A 140 -9.33 2.25 4.57
CA LYS A 140 -10.55 2.76 5.20
C LYS A 140 -10.38 4.24 5.59
N ALA A 141 -9.20 4.64 6.02
CA ALA A 141 -8.91 6.05 6.28
C ALA A 141 -8.90 6.87 4.99
N VAL A 142 -8.37 6.32 3.90
CA VAL A 142 -8.44 6.97 2.57
C VAL A 142 -9.88 7.15 2.13
N GLU A 143 -10.72 6.13 2.30
CA GLU A 143 -12.15 6.20 1.98
C GLU A 143 -12.81 7.36 2.73
N ALA A 144 -12.62 7.43 4.05
CA ALA A 144 -13.19 8.49 4.87
C ALA A 144 -12.69 9.87 4.44
N TYR A 145 -11.41 9.99 4.15
CA TYR A 145 -10.81 11.24 3.71
C TYR A 145 -11.40 11.71 2.38
N LEU A 146 -11.51 10.81 1.41
CA LEU A 146 -12.06 11.15 0.09
C LEU A 146 -13.54 11.51 0.16
N GLN A 147 -14.30 10.90 1.06
CA GLN A 147 -15.70 11.24 1.28
C GLN A 147 -15.85 12.62 1.94
N SER A 148 -14.92 13.00 2.79
CA SER A 148 -14.98 14.28 3.50
C SER A 148 -14.56 15.47 2.65
N THR A 149 -13.86 15.23 1.55
CA THR A 149 -13.31 16.31 0.69
C THR A 149 -14.12 16.56 -0.58
N ASN A 150 -15.28 15.98 -0.69
CA ASN A 150 -16.16 16.18 -1.86
C ASN A 150 -16.82 17.54 -1.85
#